data_fb5cc91c47b9c32a04ce2f36997749b8
#
_entry.id   fb5cc91c47b9c32a04ce2f36997749b8
#
_cell.length_a   1.000
_cell.length_b   1.000
_cell.length_c   1.000
_cell.angle_alpha   90.00
_cell.angle_beta   90.00
_cell.angle_gamma   90.00
#
_symmetry.space_group_name_H-M   'P 1'
#
loop_
_entity.id
_entity.type
_entity.pdbx_description
1 polymer ?
#
loop_
_entity_poly.entity_id
_entity_poly.type
_entity_poly.pdbx_seq_one_letter_code
_entity_poly.pdbx_strand_id
1 'polypeptide(L)'
;MKIKKKILLLAIGPVLLLGIVTMALTLTMMRGSMLDEIQAALKGTAAATLAAYDQNAGQYIQSTNGYVWKGNYNVSKSGSLVDRIKENTGMDVTFFYGKTRVMTSAKDKNGARVLRSEVGEAIVKQVLQGKKEYFSDAV
;
A
#
# COMPACT_ATOMS: atom_id res chain seq x y z
N MET A 1 -6.75 40.41 44.41
CA MET A 1 -7.21 39.60 43.25
C MET A 1 -6.18 39.43 42.14
N LYS A 2 -5.34 40.39 41.84
CA LYS A 2 -4.32 40.29 40.76
C LYS A 2 -3.15 39.33 41.07
N ILE A 3 -2.74 39.16 42.35
CA ILE A 3 -1.59 38.32 42.74
C ILE A 3 -1.92 36.83 42.62
N LYS A 4 -3.11 36.42 43.07
CA LYS A 4 -3.56 35.01 42.98
C LYS A 4 -3.64 34.51 41.51
N LYS A 5 -4.10 35.36 40.56
CA LYS A 5 -4.13 35.04 39.14
C LYS A 5 -2.72 34.89 38.54
N LYS A 6 -1.76 35.72 38.95
CA LYS A 6 -0.38 35.65 38.49
C LYS A 6 0.31 34.36 38.98
N ILE A 7 0.10 33.98 40.25
CA ILE A 7 0.66 32.75 40.82
C ILE A 7 0.05 31.51 40.14
N LEU A 8 -1.28 31.53 39.93
CA LEU A 8 -1.97 30.45 39.24
C LEU A 8 -1.48 30.28 37.79
N LEU A 9 -1.30 31.38 37.09
CA LEU A 9 -0.81 31.37 35.70
C LEU A 9 0.65 30.91 35.60
N LEU A 10 1.48 31.29 36.59
CA LEU A 10 2.89 30.86 36.67
C LEU A 10 3.02 29.35 36.98
N ALA A 11 2.08 28.80 37.77
CA ALA A 11 2.09 27.37 38.13
C ALA A 11 1.46 26.47 37.03
N ILE A 12 0.38 26.92 36.42
CA ILE A 12 -0.35 26.11 35.40
C ILE A 12 0.25 26.27 33.98
N GLY A 13 0.77 27.45 33.66
CA GLY A 13 1.31 27.76 32.35
C GLY A 13 2.36 26.73 31.83
N PRO A 14 3.42 26.47 32.62
CA PRO A 14 4.43 25.50 32.21
C PRO A 14 3.90 24.07 32.05
N VAL A 15 2.95 23.65 32.87
CA VAL A 15 2.34 22.32 32.81
C VAL A 15 1.51 22.16 31.55
N LEU A 16 0.70 23.16 31.20
CA LEU A 16 -0.10 23.17 29.97
C LEU A 16 0.82 23.18 28.74
N LEU A 17 1.86 23.99 28.75
CA LEU A 17 2.81 24.06 27.65
C LEU A 17 3.54 22.73 27.45
N LEU A 18 3.98 22.10 28.53
CA LEU A 18 4.59 20.77 28.50
C LEU A 18 3.60 19.73 27.93
N GLY A 19 2.34 19.77 28.35
CA GLY A 19 1.29 18.89 27.85
C GLY A 19 1.06 19.04 26.34
N ILE A 20 1.02 20.27 25.85
CA ILE A 20 0.85 20.55 24.41
C ILE A 20 2.08 20.03 23.60
N VAL A 21 3.29 20.29 24.10
CA VAL A 21 4.52 19.84 23.44
C VAL A 21 4.61 18.32 23.42
N THR A 22 4.34 17.64 24.53
CA THR A 22 4.34 16.17 24.56
C THR A 22 3.28 15.57 23.67
N MET A 23 2.08 16.14 23.61
CA MET A 23 1.01 15.69 22.71
C MET A 23 1.42 15.84 21.23
N ALA A 24 2.00 16.98 20.85
CA ALA A 24 2.47 17.22 19.50
C ALA A 24 3.58 16.24 19.09
N LEU A 25 4.56 16.00 19.96
CA LEU A 25 5.63 15.02 19.73
C LEU A 25 5.08 13.59 19.59
N THR A 26 4.15 13.19 20.45
CA THR A 26 3.54 11.86 20.37
C THR A 26 2.78 11.66 19.07
N LEU A 27 1.99 12.63 18.62
CA LEU A 27 1.25 12.54 17.36
C LEU A 27 2.16 12.46 16.15
N THR A 28 3.27 13.20 16.14
CA THR A 28 4.25 13.15 15.03
C THR A 28 4.99 11.81 14.99
N MET A 29 5.41 11.30 16.14
CA MET A 29 6.08 9.99 16.25
C MET A 29 5.13 8.85 15.85
N MET A 30 3.88 8.86 16.32
CA MET A 30 2.89 7.84 15.95
C MET A 30 2.62 7.81 14.46
N ARG A 31 2.48 8.98 13.80
CA ARG A 31 2.29 9.02 12.35
C ARG A 31 3.46 8.41 11.59
N GLY A 32 4.69 8.72 11.98
CA GLY A 32 5.89 8.16 11.36
C GLY A 32 5.93 6.64 11.46
N SER A 33 5.79 6.08 12.66
CA SER A 33 5.84 4.64 12.87
C SER A 33 4.68 3.88 12.19
N MET A 34 3.47 4.46 12.14
CA MET A 34 2.34 3.86 11.43
C MET A 34 2.59 3.81 9.92
N LEU A 35 3.15 4.86 9.32
CA LEU A 35 3.47 4.87 7.89
C LEU A 35 4.54 3.83 7.56
N ASP A 36 5.58 3.73 8.36
CA ASP A 36 6.66 2.73 8.18
C ASP A 36 6.11 1.29 8.29
N GLU A 37 5.20 1.04 9.23
CA GLU A 37 4.57 -0.26 9.42
C GLU A 37 3.66 -0.61 8.21
N ILE A 38 2.86 0.33 7.73
CA ILE A 38 2.00 0.15 6.55
C ILE A 38 2.86 -0.12 5.31
N GLN A 39 3.93 0.64 5.10
CA GLN A 39 4.84 0.43 3.96
C GLN A 39 5.52 -0.94 4.03
N ALA A 40 5.97 -1.35 5.21
CA ALA A 40 6.55 -2.67 5.42
C ALA A 40 5.55 -3.80 5.12
N ALA A 41 4.30 -3.65 5.56
CA ALA A 41 3.23 -4.60 5.30
C ALA A 41 2.86 -4.67 3.81
N LEU A 42 2.76 -3.52 3.13
CA LEU A 42 2.52 -3.47 1.67
C LEU A 42 3.66 -4.14 0.89
N LYS A 43 4.90 -3.86 1.25
CA LYS A 43 6.08 -4.48 0.64
C LYS A 43 6.11 -5.99 0.88
N GLY A 44 5.82 -6.44 2.10
CA GLY A 44 5.72 -7.86 2.45
C GLY A 44 4.64 -8.57 1.64
N THR A 45 3.46 -7.96 1.52
CA THR A 45 2.34 -8.51 0.73
C THR A 45 2.68 -8.58 -0.76
N ALA A 46 3.32 -7.56 -1.32
CA ALA A 46 3.76 -7.56 -2.72
C ALA A 46 4.81 -8.66 -2.96
N ALA A 47 5.80 -8.79 -2.08
CA ALA A 47 6.83 -9.83 -2.17
C ALA A 47 6.24 -11.25 -2.04
N ALA A 48 5.31 -11.47 -1.11
CA ALA A 48 4.62 -12.74 -0.96
C ALA A 48 3.77 -13.09 -2.19
N THR A 49 3.11 -12.10 -2.80
CA THR A 49 2.33 -12.28 -4.04
C THR A 49 3.24 -12.68 -5.19
N LEU A 50 4.36 -11.99 -5.35
CA LEU A 50 5.34 -12.31 -6.39
C LEU A 50 5.91 -13.73 -6.18
N ALA A 51 6.31 -14.06 -4.96
CA ALA A 51 6.81 -15.39 -4.61
C ALA A 51 5.80 -16.51 -4.91
N ALA A 52 4.51 -16.26 -4.66
CA ALA A 52 3.45 -17.22 -4.99
C ALA A 52 3.33 -17.49 -6.49
N TYR A 53 3.52 -16.47 -7.33
CA TYR A 53 3.58 -16.66 -8.79
C TYR A 53 4.89 -17.34 -9.21
N ASP A 54 6.02 -16.98 -8.60
CA ASP A 54 7.36 -17.48 -8.94
C ASP A 54 7.60 -18.94 -8.50
N GLN A 55 6.70 -19.52 -7.72
CA GLN A 55 6.68 -20.98 -7.50
C GLN A 55 6.47 -21.76 -8.82
N ASN A 56 5.88 -21.13 -9.82
CA ASN A 56 5.72 -21.72 -11.14
C ASN A 56 6.99 -21.49 -11.98
N ALA A 57 7.56 -22.56 -12.49
CA ALA A 57 8.74 -22.48 -13.35
C ALA A 57 8.42 -21.78 -14.68
N GLY A 58 9.42 -21.15 -15.30
CA GLY A 58 9.30 -20.49 -16.59
C GLY A 58 9.27 -18.96 -16.51
N GLN A 59 9.17 -18.32 -17.67
CA GLN A 59 9.11 -16.86 -17.77
C GLN A 59 7.68 -16.37 -17.86
N TYR A 60 7.48 -15.07 -17.54
CA TYR A 60 6.22 -14.41 -17.82
C TYR A 60 6.11 -14.10 -19.31
N ILE A 61 5.06 -14.60 -19.93
CA ILE A 61 4.79 -14.38 -21.36
C ILE A 61 3.32 -13.98 -21.55
N GLN A 62 3.07 -13.07 -22.49
CA GLN A 62 1.74 -12.73 -22.92
C GLN A 62 1.40 -13.47 -24.21
N SER A 63 0.31 -14.21 -24.20
CA SER A 63 -0.20 -14.91 -25.38
C SER A 63 -0.94 -13.96 -26.33
N THR A 64 -1.16 -14.38 -27.55
CA THR A 64 -1.85 -13.60 -28.61
C THR A 64 -3.27 -13.16 -28.23
N ASN A 65 -3.93 -13.90 -27.34
CA ASN A 65 -5.25 -13.55 -26.79
C ASN A 65 -5.21 -12.59 -25.58
N GLY A 66 -4.00 -12.08 -25.25
CA GLY A 66 -3.80 -11.11 -24.16
C GLY A 66 -3.68 -11.71 -22.75
N TYR A 67 -3.79 -13.04 -22.60
CA TYR A 67 -3.56 -13.68 -21.29
C TYR A 67 -2.07 -13.74 -20.97
N VAL A 68 -1.75 -13.50 -19.69
CA VAL A 68 -0.39 -13.61 -19.17
C VAL A 68 -0.21 -14.95 -18.45
N TRP A 69 0.88 -15.62 -18.75
CA TRP A 69 1.26 -16.91 -18.20
C TRP A 69 2.62 -16.84 -17.52
N LYS A 70 2.78 -17.61 -16.45
CA LYS A 70 4.09 -17.94 -15.84
C LYS A 70 4.35 -19.42 -16.05
N GLY A 71 5.14 -19.74 -17.05
CA GLY A 71 5.24 -21.14 -17.51
C GLY A 71 3.87 -21.72 -17.90
N ASN A 72 3.43 -22.75 -17.19
CA ASN A 72 2.11 -23.37 -17.40
C ASN A 72 0.98 -22.76 -16.54
N TYR A 73 1.29 -21.79 -15.70
CA TYR A 73 0.30 -21.17 -14.80
C TYR A 73 -0.32 -19.91 -15.44
N ASN A 74 -1.64 -19.87 -15.52
CA ASN A 74 -2.37 -18.73 -16.08
C ASN A 74 -2.55 -17.62 -15.03
N VAL A 75 -1.69 -16.62 -15.04
CA VAL A 75 -1.73 -15.46 -14.15
C VAL A 75 -3.03 -14.67 -14.34
N SER A 76 -3.52 -14.54 -15.57
CA SER A 76 -4.76 -13.82 -15.86
C SER A 76 -6.01 -14.51 -15.34
N LYS A 77 -5.92 -15.74 -14.86
CA LYS A 77 -7.02 -16.49 -14.22
C LYS A 77 -6.76 -16.79 -12.74
N SER A 78 -5.76 -16.16 -12.13
CA SER A 78 -5.36 -16.38 -10.72
C SER A 78 -6.24 -15.66 -9.68
N GLY A 79 -7.52 -15.43 -9.98
CA GLY A 79 -8.43 -14.71 -9.10
C GLY A 79 -8.51 -15.26 -7.68
N SER A 80 -8.53 -16.59 -7.51
CA SER A 80 -8.55 -17.24 -6.21
C SER A 80 -7.28 -16.97 -5.38
N LEU A 81 -6.13 -16.84 -6.03
CA LEU A 81 -4.86 -16.54 -5.35
C LEU A 81 -4.90 -15.12 -4.77
N VAL A 82 -5.25 -14.12 -5.57
CA VAL A 82 -5.29 -12.73 -5.12
C VAL A 82 -6.39 -12.48 -4.08
N ASP A 83 -7.53 -13.19 -4.18
CA ASP A 83 -8.58 -13.10 -3.17
C ASP A 83 -8.12 -13.68 -1.83
N ARG A 84 -7.43 -14.82 -1.83
CA ARG A 84 -6.87 -15.42 -0.61
C ARG A 84 -5.81 -14.51 0.04
N ILE A 85 -4.99 -13.84 -0.76
CA ILE A 85 -4.02 -12.88 -0.24
C ILE A 85 -4.76 -11.71 0.42
N LYS A 86 -5.80 -11.18 -0.23
CA LYS A 86 -6.63 -10.11 0.35
C LYS A 86 -7.32 -10.55 1.65
N GLU A 87 -7.88 -11.74 1.69
CA GLU A 87 -8.53 -12.29 2.90
C GLU A 87 -7.53 -12.40 4.07
N ASN A 88 -6.29 -12.82 3.79
CA ASN A 88 -5.28 -13.03 4.81
C ASN A 88 -4.60 -11.72 5.27
N THR A 89 -4.49 -10.73 4.40
CA THR A 89 -3.73 -9.49 4.68
C THR A 89 -4.59 -8.26 4.86
N GLY A 90 -5.86 -8.31 4.42
CA GLY A 90 -6.74 -7.14 4.32
C GLY A 90 -6.38 -6.17 3.19
N MET A 91 -5.35 -6.48 2.38
CA MET A 91 -4.82 -5.60 1.34
C MET A 91 -5.22 -6.06 -0.04
N ASP A 92 -5.60 -5.10 -0.89
CA ASP A 92 -5.79 -5.40 -2.30
C ASP A 92 -4.44 -5.57 -3.00
N VAL A 93 -4.33 -6.61 -3.81
CA VAL A 93 -3.16 -6.87 -4.64
C VAL A 93 -3.52 -6.80 -6.12
N THR A 94 -2.61 -6.26 -6.91
CA THR A 94 -2.79 -6.12 -8.34
C THR A 94 -1.50 -6.51 -9.06
N PHE A 95 -1.64 -7.35 -10.06
CA PHE A 95 -0.56 -7.73 -10.96
C PHE A 95 -0.68 -6.99 -12.28
N PHE A 96 0.38 -6.28 -12.65
CA PHE A 96 0.51 -5.61 -13.94
C PHE A 96 1.53 -6.35 -14.81
N TYR A 97 1.24 -6.46 -16.09
CA TYR A 97 2.21 -6.86 -17.10
C TYR A 97 2.44 -5.69 -18.05
N GLY A 98 3.64 -5.13 -18.01
CA GLY A 98 3.88 -3.82 -18.60
C GLY A 98 2.98 -2.77 -17.94
N LYS A 99 2.20 -2.04 -18.72
CA LYS A 99 1.29 -0.99 -18.23
C LYS A 99 -0.12 -1.50 -17.93
N THR A 100 -0.45 -2.73 -18.28
CA THR A 100 -1.82 -3.26 -18.24
C THR A 100 -2.06 -4.08 -16.98
N ARG A 101 -3.18 -3.83 -16.32
CA ARG A 101 -3.67 -4.60 -15.18
C ARG A 101 -4.17 -5.96 -15.65
N VAL A 102 -3.49 -7.01 -15.23
CA VAL A 102 -3.75 -8.40 -15.65
C VAL A 102 -4.66 -9.12 -14.65
N MET A 103 -4.40 -8.94 -13.36
CA MET A 103 -5.17 -9.54 -12.27
C MET A 103 -5.20 -8.60 -11.07
N THR A 104 -6.33 -8.60 -10.35
CA THR A 104 -6.49 -7.80 -9.13
C THR A 104 -7.51 -8.45 -8.20
N SER A 105 -7.33 -8.25 -6.89
CA SER A 105 -8.35 -8.57 -5.89
C SER A 105 -9.39 -7.46 -5.75
N ALA A 106 -9.08 -6.24 -6.21
CA ALA A 106 -10.01 -5.12 -6.17
C ALA A 106 -11.21 -5.35 -7.10
N LYS A 107 -12.41 -5.12 -6.58
CA LYS A 107 -13.68 -5.26 -7.27
C LYS A 107 -14.38 -3.92 -7.30
N ASP A 108 -15.15 -3.67 -8.36
CA ASP A 108 -16.00 -2.50 -8.48
C ASP A 108 -17.29 -2.64 -7.64
N LYS A 109 -18.17 -1.64 -7.71
CA LYS A 109 -19.44 -1.63 -6.98
C LYS A 109 -20.39 -2.78 -7.36
N ASN A 110 -20.16 -3.40 -8.52
CA ASN A 110 -20.94 -4.53 -9.04
C ASN A 110 -20.28 -5.89 -8.73
N GLY A 111 -19.16 -5.89 -8.02
CA GLY A 111 -18.39 -7.09 -7.70
C GLY A 111 -17.50 -7.59 -8.82
N ALA A 112 -17.39 -6.89 -9.95
CA ALA A 112 -16.53 -7.24 -11.06
C ALA A 112 -15.09 -6.74 -10.82
N ARG A 113 -14.08 -7.54 -11.23
CA ARG A 113 -12.69 -7.11 -11.14
C ARG A 113 -12.37 -6.02 -12.17
N VAL A 114 -11.68 -4.99 -11.74
CA VAL A 114 -11.23 -3.90 -12.62
C VAL A 114 -10.00 -4.35 -13.41
N LEU A 115 -10.20 -5.08 -14.50
CA LEU A 115 -9.12 -5.59 -15.36
C LEU A 115 -8.90 -4.68 -16.58
N ARG A 116 -7.75 -4.84 -17.23
CA ARG A 116 -7.34 -4.16 -18.47
C ARG A 116 -7.22 -2.63 -18.38
N SER A 117 -7.26 -2.06 -17.18
CA SER A 117 -6.93 -0.65 -17.00
C SER A 117 -5.41 -0.46 -17.01
N GLU A 118 -4.98 0.73 -17.43
CA GLU A 118 -3.57 1.09 -17.41
C GLU A 118 -3.17 1.67 -16.06
N VAL A 119 -1.89 1.54 -15.72
CA VAL A 119 -1.30 2.21 -14.57
C VAL A 119 -1.20 3.72 -14.80
N GLY A 120 -1.31 4.50 -13.73
CA GLY A 120 -1.07 5.94 -13.77
C GLY A 120 0.38 6.30 -14.15
N GLU A 121 0.55 7.49 -14.72
CA GLU A 121 1.86 7.96 -15.20
C GLU A 121 2.97 7.94 -14.14
N ALA A 122 2.64 8.26 -12.87
CA ALA A 122 3.58 8.22 -11.76
C ALA A 122 4.19 6.83 -11.58
N ILE A 123 3.37 5.77 -11.66
CA ILE A 123 3.82 4.37 -11.55
C ILE A 123 4.68 4.00 -12.77
N VAL A 124 4.27 4.42 -13.97
CA VAL A 124 5.07 4.18 -15.18
C VAL A 124 6.48 4.76 -15.03
N LYS A 125 6.57 6.01 -14.61
CA LYS A 125 7.85 6.73 -14.47
C LYS A 125 8.72 6.15 -13.36
N GLN A 126 8.15 5.89 -12.18
CA GLN A 126 8.92 5.47 -11.00
C GLN A 126 9.24 3.97 -11.03
N VAL A 127 8.26 3.13 -11.35
CA VAL A 127 8.39 1.68 -11.25
C VAL A 127 8.87 1.07 -12.55
N LEU A 128 8.19 1.34 -13.68
CA LEU A 128 8.54 0.68 -14.94
C LEU A 128 9.83 1.22 -15.56
N GLN A 129 10.02 2.54 -15.56
CA GLN A 129 11.21 3.18 -16.13
C GLN A 129 12.32 3.31 -15.10
N GLY A 130 11.98 3.77 -13.88
CA GLY A 130 12.93 4.00 -12.79
C GLY A 130 13.39 2.73 -12.09
N LYS A 131 12.66 1.61 -12.23
CA LYS A 131 12.90 0.33 -11.53
C LYS A 131 13.03 0.49 -10.01
N LYS A 132 12.22 1.40 -9.45
CA LYS A 132 12.21 1.73 -8.02
C LYS A 132 10.87 1.37 -7.40
N GLU A 133 10.90 1.05 -6.12
CA GLU A 133 9.68 0.99 -5.32
C GLU A 133 9.04 2.39 -5.27
N TYR A 134 7.72 2.42 -5.33
CA TYR A 134 6.96 3.68 -5.26
C TYR A 134 5.80 3.52 -4.28
N PHE A 135 5.75 4.40 -3.31
CA PHE A 135 4.65 4.55 -2.37
C PHE A 135 3.96 5.89 -2.63
N SER A 136 2.64 5.88 -2.69
CA SER A 136 1.83 7.08 -2.87
C SER A 136 1.05 7.37 -1.60
N ASP A 137 1.06 8.61 -1.16
CA ASP A 137 0.23 9.10 -0.05
C ASP A 137 -1.18 9.51 -0.52
N ALA A 138 -1.43 9.39 -1.84
CA ALA A 138 -2.74 9.68 -2.41
C ALA A 138 -3.72 8.54 -2.08
N VAL A 139 -4.72 8.86 -1.30
CA VAL A 139 -5.90 8.03 -1.00
C VAL A 139 -6.98 8.37 -2.02
#